data_22edbe687bc8034a1bbc7bef3e048de1
#
_entry.id   22edbe687bc8034a1bbc7bef3e048de1
#
_cell.length_a   1.000
_cell.length_b   1.000
_cell.length_c   1.000
_cell.angle_alpha   90.00
_cell.angle_beta   90.00
_cell.angle_gamma   90.00
#
_symmetry.space_group_name_H-M   'P 1'
#
loop_
_entity.id
_entity.type
_entity.pdbx_description
1 polymer ?
#
loop_
_entity_poly.entity_id
_entity_poly.type
_entity_poly.pdbx_seq_one_letter_code
_entity_poly.pdbx_strand_id
1 'polypeptide(L)'
;MNFRWTVLIWLVAGGIINYIDRASLSIAAPEMIRELGLSRTQIGLLGTVFAWTYAVMQLPAGWVIDRFGAKKAYAIAMIWWSVATYMTGVVGSVSALLVMRALLAVGEAPCWPTSAKITAAWFPMKERGFATGIWDSSSKWGPALAPAVLVALMVAFGWRSLFHVAGFVGIAFAIVFLFLYRNPEQSKRLSKEEFAYIEAGGGGRERSISNSTHEWRGLFTHRSVWGMILGYFCAIWLWNLFLVFLPLYLLDRFHISFVQLGIYASIPWIGGAVGEIIVGYLTKKMVDRGMATPIDAKRMWIVICAIGAAGSAVAIPFVDSLGVTITLMTLGLAFLAAIIGAAWALASDVAPKSMVASVSAIQNFGGYFGGAFSPVVAGFIVDKTGSYSIALISGGLIAGCSALFYWFMVRRVVPEQGPVQGA
;
A
#
# COMPACT_ATOMS: atom_id res chain seq x y z
N MET A 1 9.42 -10.39 -25.09
CA MET A 1 8.87 -9.76 -23.85
C MET A 1 9.92 -8.77 -23.37
N ASN A 2 9.56 -7.51 -23.20
CA ASN A 2 10.53 -6.49 -22.76
C ASN A 2 10.97 -6.79 -21.33
N PHE A 3 12.27 -6.73 -21.08
CA PHE A 3 12.87 -7.17 -19.80
C PHE A 3 12.36 -6.40 -18.59
N ARG A 4 11.99 -5.10 -18.74
CA ARG A 4 11.44 -4.28 -17.64
C ARG A 4 10.25 -4.91 -16.91
N TRP A 5 9.41 -5.67 -17.62
CA TRP A 5 8.25 -6.33 -17.00
C TRP A 5 8.63 -7.46 -16.04
N THR A 6 9.81 -8.07 -16.20
CA THR A 6 10.29 -9.10 -15.27
C THR A 6 10.62 -8.53 -13.89
N VAL A 7 10.88 -7.21 -13.81
CA VAL A 7 11.16 -6.54 -12.55
C VAL A 7 9.92 -6.54 -11.63
N LEU A 8 8.72 -6.55 -12.21
CA LEU A 8 7.49 -6.62 -11.43
C LEU A 8 7.36 -7.90 -10.60
N ILE A 9 7.99 -9.00 -11.04
CA ILE A 9 8.02 -10.26 -10.29
C ILE A 9 8.63 -10.03 -8.90
N TRP A 10 9.71 -9.24 -8.82
CA TRP A 10 10.33 -8.89 -7.54
C TRP A 10 9.43 -8.07 -6.65
N LEU A 11 8.73 -7.09 -7.23
CA LEU A 11 7.86 -6.18 -6.47
C LEU A 11 6.59 -6.90 -6.00
N VAL A 12 5.98 -7.72 -6.87
CA VAL A 12 4.80 -8.54 -6.52
C VAL A 12 5.14 -9.56 -5.44
N ALA A 13 6.23 -10.32 -5.62
CA ALA A 13 6.64 -11.33 -4.64
C ALA A 13 6.97 -10.70 -3.28
N GLY A 14 7.72 -9.58 -3.26
CA GLY A 14 8.02 -8.87 -2.03
C GLY A 14 6.77 -8.31 -1.34
N GLY A 15 5.80 -7.81 -2.12
CA GLY A 15 4.51 -7.35 -1.59
C GLY A 15 3.67 -8.50 -1.02
N ILE A 16 3.64 -9.68 -1.66
CA ILE A 16 2.97 -10.87 -1.12
C ILE A 16 3.60 -11.30 0.20
N ILE A 17 4.94 -11.38 0.29
CA ILE A 17 5.66 -11.71 1.52
C ILE A 17 5.29 -10.73 2.63
N ASN A 18 5.32 -9.43 2.34
CA ASN A 18 4.96 -8.38 3.30
C ASN A 18 3.54 -8.56 3.88
N TYR A 19 2.56 -8.89 3.03
CA TYR A 19 1.18 -9.10 3.50
C TYR A 19 0.95 -10.44 4.18
N ILE A 20 1.71 -11.48 3.85
CA ILE A 20 1.74 -12.76 4.60
C ILE A 20 2.23 -12.51 6.02
N ASP A 21 3.30 -11.72 6.20
CA ASP A 21 3.82 -11.35 7.52
C ASP A 21 2.76 -10.65 8.37
N ARG A 22 2.03 -9.71 7.79
CA ARG A 22 0.92 -9.00 8.47
C ARG A 22 -0.23 -9.94 8.84
N ALA A 23 -0.63 -10.84 7.95
CA ALA A 23 -1.72 -11.78 8.16
C ALA A 23 -1.39 -12.83 9.24
N SER A 24 -0.11 -13.18 9.41
CA SER A 24 0.35 -14.20 10.37
C SER A 24 -0.09 -13.90 11.79
N LEU A 25 -0.10 -12.63 12.24
CA LEU A 25 -0.58 -12.28 13.58
C LEU A 25 -2.07 -12.58 13.76
N SER A 26 -2.90 -12.21 12.80
CA SER A 26 -4.36 -12.40 12.90
C SER A 26 -4.72 -13.87 12.95
N ILE A 27 -4.00 -14.70 12.20
CA ILE A 27 -4.23 -16.15 12.14
C ILE A 27 -3.67 -16.82 13.39
N ALA A 28 -2.52 -16.39 13.92
CA ALA A 28 -1.92 -16.91 15.14
C ALA A 28 -2.64 -16.46 16.41
N ALA A 29 -3.39 -15.35 16.37
CA ALA A 29 -3.95 -14.70 17.56
C ALA A 29 -4.74 -15.64 18.49
N PRO A 30 -5.64 -16.54 18.04
CA PRO A 30 -6.36 -17.44 18.93
C PRO A 30 -5.42 -18.36 19.74
N GLU A 31 -4.39 -18.93 19.09
CA GLU A 31 -3.41 -19.78 19.73
C GLU A 31 -2.46 -19.01 20.66
N MET A 32 -2.08 -17.79 20.27
CA MET A 32 -1.29 -16.89 21.13
C MET A 32 -2.06 -16.52 22.41
N ILE A 33 -3.37 -16.24 22.30
CA ILE A 33 -4.24 -16.01 23.46
C ILE A 33 -4.24 -17.23 24.37
N ARG A 34 -4.41 -18.43 23.81
CA ARG A 34 -4.49 -19.68 24.58
C ARG A 34 -3.17 -20.03 25.26
N GLU A 35 -2.04 -19.94 24.53
CA GLU A 35 -0.74 -20.43 25.01
C GLU A 35 -0.01 -19.41 25.88
N LEU A 36 -0.05 -18.13 25.50
CA LEU A 36 0.68 -17.07 26.21
C LEU A 36 -0.20 -16.32 27.23
N GLY A 37 -1.48 -16.67 27.33
CA GLY A 37 -2.42 -15.99 28.24
C GLY A 37 -2.71 -14.54 27.86
N LEU A 38 -2.61 -14.18 26.56
CA LEU A 38 -2.80 -12.82 26.10
C LEU A 38 -4.27 -12.43 26.17
N SER A 39 -4.55 -11.18 26.54
CA SER A 39 -5.87 -10.61 26.37
C SER A 39 -6.13 -10.17 24.92
N ARG A 40 -7.40 -10.07 24.52
CA ARG A 40 -7.79 -9.50 23.22
C ARG A 40 -7.29 -8.06 23.04
N THR A 41 -7.27 -7.28 24.13
CA THR A 41 -6.71 -5.94 24.16
C THR A 41 -5.23 -5.93 23.82
N GLN A 42 -4.46 -6.88 24.36
CA GLN A 42 -3.03 -6.99 24.04
C GLN A 42 -2.78 -7.37 22.59
N ILE A 43 -3.59 -8.25 22.00
CA ILE A 43 -3.53 -8.54 20.56
C ILE A 43 -3.84 -7.27 19.74
N GLY A 44 -4.87 -6.50 20.11
CA GLY A 44 -5.18 -5.22 19.49
C GLY A 44 -4.02 -4.22 19.60
N LEU A 45 -3.36 -4.17 20.76
CA LEU A 45 -2.20 -3.30 20.98
C LEU A 45 -1.00 -3.66 20.07
N LEU A 46 -0.77 -4.95 19.80
CA LEU A 46 0.24 -5.38 18.81
C LEU A 46 -0.03 -4.79 17.42
N GLY A 47 -1.29 -4.76 17.00
CA GLY A 47 -1.71 -4.12 15.75
C GLY A 47 -1.53 -2.59 15.76
N THR A 48 -1.88 -1.96 16.86
CA THR A 48 -1.79 -0.50 17.03
C THR A 48 -0.33 -0.03 17.02
N VAL A 49 0.55 -0.70 17.77
CA VAL A 49 2.00 -0.38 17.78
C VAL A 49 2.59 -0.51 16.38
N PHE A 50 2.22 -1.55 15.65
CA PHE A 50 2.64 -1.70 14.26
C PHE A 50 2.16 -0.51 13.41
N ALA A 51 0.87 -0.18 13.45
CA ALA A 51 0.29 0.85 12.59
C ALA A 51 0.91 2.24 12.82
N TRP A 52 1.07 2.65 14.08
CA TRP A 52 1.69 3.92 14.43
C TRP A 52 3.17 3.98 14.10
N THR A 53 3.92 2.93 14.43
CA THR A 53 5.35 2.86 14.09
C THR A 53 5.54 2.90 12.58
N TYR A 54 4.74 2.16 11.82
CA TYR A 54 4.78 2.15 10.36
C TYR A 54 4.49 3.53 9.77
N ALA A 55 3.46 4.22 10.28
CA ALA A 55 3.12 5.57 9.83
C ALA A 55 4.28 6.55 10.04
N VAL A 56 4.83 6.61 11.25
CA VAL A 56 5.93 7.53 11.58
C VAL A 56 7.20 7.20 10.77
N MET A 57 7.50 5.92 10.62
CA MET A 57 8.71 5.47 9.92
C MET A 57 8.66 5.65 8.40
N GLN A 58 7.50 5.95 7.82
CA GLN A 58 7.42 6.34 6.40
C GLN A 58 8.33 7.53 6.09
N LEU A 59 8.34 8.54 6.95
CA LEU A 59 9.09 9.77 6.70
C LEU A 59 10.61 9.52 6.59
N PRO A 60 11.28 8.90 7.59
CA PRO A 60 12.71 8.60 7.46
C PRO A 60 12.99 7.54 6.39
N ALA A 61 12.07 6.59 6.14
CA ALA A 61 12.26 5.55 5.13
C ALA A 61 12.42 6.15 3.73
N GLY A 62 11.59 7.11 3.35
CA GLY A 62 11.70 7.77 2.05
C GLY A 62 13.06 8.42 1.83
N TRP A 63 13.55 9.14 2.84
CA TRP A 63 14.88 9.75 2.81
C TRP A 63 16.02 8.71 2.70
N VAL A 64 15.95 7.64 3.49
CA VAL A 64 16.95 6.54 3.45
C VAL A 64 17.00 5.92 2.06
N ILE A 65 15.85 5.65 1.43
CA ILE A 65 15.79 5.06 0.10
C ILE A 65 16.40 5.99 -0.95
N ASP A 66 16.07 7.28 -0.88
CA ASP A 66 16.58 8.25 -1.85
C ASP A 66 18.08 8.50 -1.70
N ARG A 67 18.62 8.37 -0.48
CA ARG A 67 20.05 8.53 -0.21
C ARG A 67 20.89 7.30 -0.57
N PHE A 68 20.42 6.10 -0.18
CA PHE A 68 21.23 4.87 -0.29
C PHE A 68 20.91 4.02 -1.51
N GLY A 69 19.84 4.39 -2.26
CA GLY A 69 19.37 3.70 -3.45
C GLY A 69 18.37 2.60 -3.11
N ALA A 70 17.44 2.37 -4.05
CA ALA A 70 16.31 1.45 -3.88
C ALA A 70 16.75 0.01 -3.62
N LYS A 71 17.75 -0.49 -4.35
CA LYS A 71 18.24 -1.87 -4.22
C LYS A 71 18.69 -2.22 -2.80
N LYS A 72 19.59 -1.40 -2.25
CA LYS A 72 20.17 -1.65 -0.91
C LYS A 72 19.12 -1.44 0.17
N ALA A 73 18.36 -0.34 0.08
CA ALA A 73 17.33 -0.01 1.05
C ALA A 73 16.26 -1.12 1.14
N TYR A 74 15.80 -1.62 -0.01
CA TYR A 74 14.79 -2.70 -0.04
C TYR A 74 15.30 -3.99 0.58
N ALA A 75 16.50 -4.43 0.21
CA ALA A 75 17.05 -5.69 0.71
C ALA A 75 17.35 -5.65 2.21
N ILE A 76 17.96 -4.54 2.70
CA ILE A 76 18.23 -4.36 4.14
C ILE A 76 16.92 -4.29 4.92
N ALA A 77 15.95 -3.52 4.44
CA ALA A 77 14.63 -3.43 5.03
C ALA A 77 13.95 -4.80 5.11
N MET A 78 14.01 -5.59 4.02
CA MET A 78 13.42 -6.92 3.96
C MET A 78 14.10 -7.89 4.93
N ILE A 79 15.43 -7.90 5.02
CA ILE A 79 16.16 -8.70 6.02
C ILE A 79 15.72 -8.29 7.43
N TRP A 80 15.68 -6.99 7.70
CA TRP A 80 15.29 -6.45 8.98
C TRP A 80 13.90 -6.91 9.41
N TRP A 81 12.89 -6.68 8.57
CA TRP A 81 11.53 -7.08 8.95
C TRP A 81 11.36 -8.59 9.04
N SER A 82 12.04 -9.36 8.19
CA SER A 82 11.98 -10.82 8.20
C SER A 82 12.63 -11.41 9.47
N VAL A 83 13.72 -10.80 9.96
CA VAL A 83 14.28 -11.16 11.27
C VAL A 83 13.30 -10.83 12.39
N ALA A 84 12.66 -9.67 12.39
CA ALA A 84 11.65 -9.30 13.37
C ALA A 84 10.44 -10.27 13.33
N THR A 85 10.00 -10.67 12.13
CA THR A 85 8.97 -11.70 11.92
C THR A 85 9.42 -13.03 12.55
N TYR A 86 10.60 -13.52 12.18
CA TYR A 86 11.14 -14.78 12.72
C TYR A 86 11.20 -14.76 14.25
N MET A 87 11.73 -13.69 14.83
CA MET A 87 11.85 -13.50 16.28
C MET A 87 10.50 -13.42 16.99
N THR A 88 9.43 -12.98 16.30
CA THR A 88 8.06 -13.03 16.85
C THR A 88 7.64 -14.46 17.20
N GLY A 89 8.10 -15.46 16.45
CA GLY A 89 7.88 -16.88 16.75
C GLY A 89 8.73 -17.42 17.91
N VAL A 90 9.79 -16.71 18.33
CA VAL A 90 10.70 -17.13 19.41
C VAL A 90 10.27 -16.57 20.77
N VAL A 91 9.80 -15.30 20.78
CA VAL A 91 9.48 -14.61 22.04
C VAL A 91 8.16 -15.09 22.66
N GLY A 92 8.05 -14.99 23.99
CA GLY A 92 6.87 -15.45 24.73
C GLY A 92 6.27 -14.39 25.68
N SER A 93 6.82 -13.17 25.75
CA SER A 93 6.26 -12.11 26.60
C SER A 93 5.57 -11.01 25.77
N VAL A 94 4.54 -10.38 26.34
CA VAL A 94 3.80 -9.27 25.70
C VAL A 94 4.74 -8.13 25.30
N SER A 95 5.65 -7.73 26.20
CA SER A 95 6.59 -6.64 25.94
C SER A 95 7.54 -6.97 24.80
N ALA A 96 8.05 -8.22 24.72
CA ALA A 96 8.90 -8.63 23.61
C ALA A 96 8.11 -8.68 22.28
N LEU A 97 6.87 -9.15 22.29
CA LEU A 97 6.00 -9.12 21.11
C LEU A 97 5.73 -7.69 20.62
N LEU A 98 5.49 -6.74 21.53
CA LEU A 98 5.32 -5.32 21.17
C LEU A 98 6.58 -4.75 20.52
N VAL A 99 7.76 -5.07 21.06
CA VAL A 99 9.05 -4.66 20.45
C VAL A 99 9.21 -5.27 19.06
N MET A 100 8.93 -6.57 18.89
CA MET A 100 9.02 -7.22 17.58
C MET A 100 8.04 -6.60 16.58
N ARG A 101 6.84 -6.21 16.99
CA ARG A 101 5.87 -5.50 16.13
C ARG A 101 6.33 -4.11 15.73
N ALA A 102 6.97 -3.37 16.62
CA ALA A 102 7.58 -2.09 16.30
C ALA A 102 8.74 -2.26 15.30
N LEU A 103 9.65 -3.22 15.57
CA LEU A 103 10.78 -3.52 14.69
C LEU A 103 10.32 -4.00 13.30
N LEU A 104 9.27 -4.83 13.23
CA LEU A 104 8.64 -5.23 11.99
C LEU A 104 8.17 -4.01 11.19
N ALA A 105 7.44 -3.09 11.83
CA ALA A 105 6.93 -1.89 11.20
C ALA A 105 8.03 -0.96 10.66
N VAL A 106 9.14 -0.81 11.40
CA VAL A 106 10.33 -0.09 10.94
C VAL A 106 10.88 -0.69 9.65
N GLY A 107 11.01 -2.02 9.61
CA GLY A 107 11.53 -2.73 8.45
C GLY A 107 10.59 -2.71 7.24
N GLU A 108 9.27 -2.75 7.45
CA GLU A 108 8.30 -2.76 6.37
C GLU A 108 8.03 -1.38 5.75
N ALA A 109 8.28 -0.29 6.50
CA ALA A 109 8.02 1.07 6.03
C ALA A 109 8.67 1.42 4.67
N PRO A 110 9.90 0.98 4.34
CA PRO A 110 10.52 1.23 3.04
C PRO A 110 9.91 0.47 1.86
N CYS A 111 9.11 -0.58 2.06
CA CYS A 111 8.68 -1.51 1.01
C CYS A 111 7.99 -0.80 -0.16
N TRP A 112 6.93 -0.06 0.11
CA TRP A 112 6.11 0.59 -0.91
C TRP A 112 6.80 1.79 -1.57
N PRO A 113 7.44 2.72 -0.83
CA PRO A 113 8.21 3.81 -1.42
C PRO A 113 9.35 3.32 -2.31
N THR A 114 10.01 2.20 -1.94
CA THR A 114 11.04 1.58 -2.79
C THR A 114 10.44 1.03 -4.07
N SER A 115 9.29 0.37 -4.00
CA SER A 115 8.59 -0.14 -5.18
C SER A 115 8.22 0.98 -6.15
N ALA A 116 7.75 2.13 -5.63
CA ALA A 116 7.49 3.32 -6.43
C ALA A 116 8.77 3.86 -7.09
N LYS A 117 9.89 3.92 -6.36
CA LYS A 117 11.19 4.36 -6.91
C LYS A 117 11.74 3.41 -7.97
N ILE A 118 11.65 2.10 -7.74
CA ILE A 118 12.03 1.08 -8.75
C ILE A 118 11.17 1.24 -10.00
N THR A 119 9.86 1.43 -9.84
CA THR A 119 8.94 1.64 -10.96
C THR A 119 9.29 2.91 -11.74
N ALA A 120 9.63 4.00 -11.05
CA ALA A 120 10.05 5.25 -11.69
C ALA A 120 11.34 5.09 -12.49
N ALA A 121 12.28 4.24 -12.05
CA ALA A 121 13.52 3.97 -12.76
C ALA A 121 13.31 3.03 -13.96
N TRP A 122 12.50 1.96 -13.82
CA TRP A 122 12.36 0.92 -14.82
C TRP A 122 11.29 1.17 -15.90
N PHE A 123 10.36 2.09 -15.65
CA PHE A 123 9.22 2.32 -16.54
C PHE A 123 9.11 3.77 -17.01
N PRO A 124 8.83 3.98 -18.32
CA PRO A 124 8.42 5.30 -18.79
C PRO A 124 7.13 5.74 -18.11
N MET A 125 6.94 7.05 -17.91
CA MET A 125 5.80 7.63 -17.18
C MET A 125 4.44 7.11 -17.64
N LYS A 126 4.28 6.86 -18.95
CA LYS A 126 3.02 6.34 -19.53
C LYS A 126 2.69 4.90 -19.11
N GLU A 127 3.67 4.12 -18.67
CA GLU A 127 3.50 2.72 -18.26
C GLU A 127 3.45 2.55 -16.72
N ARG A 128 3.90 3.55 -15.96
CA ARG A 128 3.98 3.47 -14.50
C ARG A 128 2.64 3.15 -13.84
N GLY A 129 1.53 3.70 -14.35
CA GLY A 129 0.20 3.40 -13.81
C GLY A 129 -0.15 1.91 -13.88
N PHE A 130 0.12 1.28 -15.03
CA PHE A 130 -0.13 -0.15 -15.23
C PHE A 130 0.85 -1.02 -14.42
N ALA A 131 2.14 -0.67 -14.43
CA ALA A 131 3.15 -1.37 -13.64
C ALA A 131 2.84 -1.30 -12.14
N THR A 132 2.41 -0.13 -11.65
CA THR A 132 2.00 0.07 -10.26
C THR A 132 0.77 -0.77 -9.92
N GLY A 133 -0.26 -0.76 -10.75
CA GLY A 133 -1.45 -1.59 -10.54
C GLY A 133 -1.12 -3.07 -10.41
N ILE A 134 -0.12 -3.57 -11.17
CA ILE A 134 0.32 -4.97 -11.05
C ILE A 134 1.01 -5.24 -9.71
N TRP A 135 2.00 -4.43 -9.30
CA TRP A 135 2.72 -4.75 -8.07
C TRP A 135 1.94 -4.39 -6.80
N ASP A 136 1.15 -3.31 -6.82
CA ASP A 136 0.35 -2.92 -5.66
C ASP A 136 -0.83 -3.89 -5.42
N SER A 137 -1.34 -4.56 -6.47
CA SER A 137 -2.34 -5.62 -6.32
C SER A 137 -1.88 -6.75 -5.39
N SER A 138 -0.56 -6.94 -5.17
CA SER A 138 -0.02 -7.89 -4.20
C SER A 138 -0.54 -7.66 -2.77
N SER A 139 -0.91 -6.42 -2.44
CA SER A 139 -1.54 -6.05 -1.16
C SER A 139 -2.94 -6.67 -0.98
N LYS A 140 -3.58 -7.10 -2.05
CA LYS A 140 -4.90 -7.75 -2.07
C LYS A 140 -4.74 -9.27 -2.22
N TRP A 141 -3.79 -9.72 -3.05
CA TRP A 141 -3.49 -11.14 -3.22
C TRP A 141 -2.85 -11.77 -1.97
N GLY A 142 -2.02 -11.02 -1.24
CA GLY A 142 -1.43 -11.48 0.02
C GLY A 142 -2.50 -11.95 1.00
N PRO A 143 -3.41 -11.08 1.45
CA PRO A 143 -4.51 -11.46 2.35
C PRO A 143 -5.45 -12.52 1.78
N ALA A 144 -5.65 -12.58 0.48
CA ALA A 144 -6.51 -13.59 -0.16
C ALA A 144 -5.89 -15.00 -0.09
N LEU A 145 -4.58 -15.12 -0.25
CA LEU A 145 -3.87 -16.40 -0.30
C LEU A 145 -3.32 -16.85 1.07
N ALA A 146 -2.98 -15.88 1.93
CA ALA A 146 -2.34 -16.14 3.20
C ALA A 146 -3.12 -17.12 4.10
N PRO A 147 -4.45 -17.01 4.30
CA PRO A 147 -5.17 -17.88 5.23
C PRO A 147 -5.03 -19.36 4.90
N ALA A 148 -5.11 -19.74 3.63
CA ALA A 148 -5.04 -21.14 3.23
C ALA A 148 -3.67 -21.77 3.59
N VAL A 149 -2.59 -21.05 3.30
CA VAL A 149 -1.22 -21.53 3.56
C VAL A 149 -0.89 -21.46 5.05
N LEU A 150 -1.23 -20.35 5.70
CA LEU A 150 -0.89 -20.12 7.10
C LEU A 150 -1.68 -21.04 8.04
N VAL A 151 -2.97 -21.28 7.79
CA VAL A 151 -3.76 -22.21 8.60
C VAL A 151 -3.22 -23.63 8.46
N ALA A 152 -2.88 -24.08 7.24
CA ALA A 152 -2.27 -25.41 7.05
C ALA A 152 -0.95 -25.55 7.83
N LEU A 153 -0.08 -24.54 7.78
CA LEU A 153 1.16 -24.51 8.57
C LEU A 153 0.88 -24.53 10.08
N MET A 154 -0.09 -23.74 10.54
CA MET A 154 -0.45 -23.66 11.96
C MET A 154 -0.96 -24.99 12.49
N VAL A 155 -1.80 -25.68 11.75
CA VAL A 155 -2.34 -26.99 12.14
C VAL A 155 -1.24 -28.05 12.18
N ALA A 156 -0.31 -28.02 11.23
CA ALA A 156 0.76 -29.03 11.15
C ALA A 156 1.90 -28.80 12.15
N PHE A 157 2.28 -27.55 12.42
CA PHE A 157 3.52 -27.22 13.13
C PHE A 157 3.34 -26.18 14.26
N GLY A 158 2.11 -25.78 14.57
CA GLY A 158 1.80 -24.77 15.57
C GLY A 158 1.99 -23.33 15.09
N TRP A 159 1.47 -22.34 15.84
CA TRP A 159 1.42 -20.94 15.44
C TRP A 159 2.80 -20.28 15.26
N ARG A 160 3.82 -20.72 16.00
CA ARG A 160 5.18 -20.18 15.88
C ARG A 160 5.79 -20.45 14.51
N SER A 161 5.43 -21.56 13.89
CA SER A 161 5.92 -21.92 12.55
C SER A 161 5.54 -20.89 11.49
N LEU A 162 4.42 -20.19 11.64
CA LEU A 162 3.99 -19.13 10.73
C LEU A 162 5.06 -18.04 10.61
N PHE A 163 5.58 -17.59 11.76
CA PHE A 163 6.58 -16.53 11.84
C PHE A 163 7.97 -17.03 11.41
N HIS A 164 8.33 -18.28 11.77
CA HIS A 164 9.61 -18.86 11.36
C HIS A 164 9.69 -19.05 9.85
N VAL A 165 8.66 -19.62 9.23
CA VAL A 165 8.62 -19.84 7.78
C VAL A 165 8.57 -18.52 7.02
N ALA A 166 7.70 -17.58 7.42
CA ALA A 166 7.58 -16.28 6.79
C ALA A 166 8.90 -15.48 6.88
N GLY A 167 9.52 -15.44 8.06
CA GLY A 167 10.81 -14.78 8.24
C GLY A 167 11.93 -15.42 7.43
N PHE A 168 12.00 -16.76 7.37
CA PHE A 168 12.99 -17.46 6.56
C PHE A 168 12.81 -17.19 5.05
N VAL A 169 11.57 -17.25 4.56
CA VAL A 169 11.24 -16.96 3.15
C VAL A 169 11.63 -15.53 2.79
N GLY A 170 11.34 -14.56 3.67
CA GLY A 170 11.70 -13.17 3.44
C GLY A 170 13.22 -12.95 3.41
N ILE A 171 13.99 -13.57 4.32
CA ILE A 171 15.46 -13.50 4.30
C ILE A 171 16.02 -14.13 3.01
N ALA A 172 15.53 -15.33 2.65
CA ALA A 172 15.96 -16.00 1.42
C ALA A 172 15.67 -15.15 0.18
N PHE A 173 14.45 -14.57 0.10
CA PHE A 173 14.08 -13.68 -0.99
C PHE A 173 14.97 -12.43 -1.04
N ALA A 174 15.25 -11.79 0.11
CA ALA A 174 16.12 -10.61 0.17
C ALA A 174 17.54 -10.90 -0.35
N ILE A 175 18.08 -12.05 0.01
CA ILE A 175 19.40 -12.50 -0.48
C ILE A 175 19.36 -12.70 -2.01
N VAL A 176 18.36 -13.41 -2.51
CA VAL A 176 18.18 -13.64 -3.95
C VAL A 176 17.99 -12.31 -4.69
N PHE A 177 17.19 -11.40 -4.14
CA PHE A 177 17.00 -10.06 -4.68
C PHE A 177 18.32 -9.27 -4.76
N LEU A 178 19.14 -9.28 -3.71
CA LEU A 178 20.46 -8.60 -3.70
C LEU A 178 21.38 -9.09 -4.84
N PHE A 179 21.38 -10.38 -5.12
CA PHE A 179 22.24 -10.95 -6.15
C PHE A 179 21.71 -10.78 -7.57
N LEU A 180 20.40 -10.89 -7.75
CA LEU A 180 19.78 -10.93 -9.08
C LEU A 180 19.24 -9.58 -9.55
N TYR A 181 18.70 -8.75 -8.67
CA TYR A 181 18.20 -7.43 -9.05
C TYR A 181 19.37 -6.49 -9.41
N ARG A 182 19.20 -5.73 -10.48
CA ARG A 182 20.11 -4.65 -10.91
C ARG A 182 19.27 -3.44 -11.26
N ASN A 183 19.83 -2.25 -11.11
CA ASN A 183 19.21 -1.04 -11.64
C ASN A 183 19.26 -1.03 -13.17
N PRO A 184 18.42 -0.25 -13.87
CA PRO A 184 18.38 -0.23 -15.34
C PRO A 184 19.74 -0.01 -15.97
N GLU A 185 20.52 0.96 -15.47
CA GLU A 185 21.85 1.31 -15.98
C GLU A 185 22.92 0.22 -15.76
N GLN A 186 22.67 -0.72 -14.87
CA GLN A 186 23.59 -1.81 -14.50
C GLN A 186 23.16 -3.14 -15.10
N SER A 187 21.97 -3.22 -15.71
CA SER A 187 21.37 -4.45 -16.18
C SER A 187 21.93 -4.86 -17.53
N LYS A 188 22.74 -5.93 -17.55
CA LYS A 188 23.25 -6.53 -18.79
C LYS A 188 22.16 -7.25 -19.63
N ARG A 189 20.96 -7.46 -19.05
CA ARG A 189 19.82 -8.12 -19.71
C ARG A 189 18.91 -7.13 -20.43
N LEU A 190 19.07 -5.84 -20.17
CA LEU A 190 18.31 -4.78 -20.82
C LEU A 190 18.98 -4.41 -22.14
N SER A 191 18.23 -4.42 -23.25
CA SER A 191 18.77 -4.01 -24.55
C SER A 191 19.00 -2.49 -24.58
N LYS A 192 19.88 -2.02 -25.46
CA LYS A 192 20.15 -0.59 -25.61
C LYS A 192 18.90 0.17 -26.07
N GLU A 193 18.10 -0.44 -26.95
CA GLU A 193 16.86 0.13 -27.46
C GLU A 193 15.79 0.24 -26.35
N GLU A 194 15.67 -0.80 -25.50
CA GLU A 194 14.74 -0.77 -24.38
C GLU A 194 15.18 0.26 -23.32
N PHE A 195 16.50 0.37 -23.05
CA PHE A 195 17.01 1.40 -22.14
C PHE A 195 16.74 2.81 -22.67
N ALA A 196 17.01 3.07 -23.97
CA ALA A 196 16.71 4.35 -24.59
C ALA A 196 15.19 4.69 -24.54
N TYR A 197 14.34 3.70 -24.76
CA TYR A 197 12.88 3.86 -24.62
C TYR A 197 12.47 4.24 -23.18
N ILE A 198 13.05 3.60 -22.16
CA ILE A 198 12.79 3.93 -20.77
C ILE A 198 13.29 5.36 -20.45
N GLU A 199 14.49 5.71 -20.89
CA GLU A 199 15.10 7.01 -20.62
C GLU A 199 14.33 8.15 -21.32
N ALA A 200 13.94 7.98 -22.57
CA ALA A 200 13.09 8.93 -23.30
C ALA A 200 11.73 9.14 -22.65
N GLY A 201 11.19 8.11 -21.96
CA GLY A 201 9.95 8.17 -21.22
C GLY A 201 10.07 8.65 -19.77
N GLY A 202 11.25 9.16 -19.36
CA GLY A 202 11.47 9.78 -18.05
C GLY A 202 11.94 8.81 -16.95
N GLY A 203 12.22 7.52 -17.29
CA GLY A 203 12.87 6.55 -16.41
C GLY A 203 14.40 6.52 -16.60
N GLY A 204 15.03 5.35 -16.45
CA GLY A 204 16.45 5.10 -16.70
C GLY A 204 17.27 5.13 -15.42
N ARG A 205 18.20 6.07 -15.30
CA ARG A 205 19.15 6.10 -14.19
C ARG A 205 18.51 6.45 -12.86
N GLU A 206 18.83 5.69 -11.83
CA GLU A 206 18.46 6.03 -10.47
C GLU A 206 19.30 7.21 -9.97
N ARG A 207 18.63 8.27 -9.52
CA ARG A 207 19.30 9.42 -8.90
C ARG A 207 19.16 9.35 -7.38
N SER A 208 20.27 9.65 -6.69
CA SER A 208 20.29 9.78 -5.23
C SER A 208 20.37 11.25 -4.82
N ILE A 209 19.80 11.57 -3.65
CA ILE A 209 19.97 12.91 -3.06
C ILE A 209 21.41 13.13 -2.63
N SER A 210 21.94 14.29 -2.96
CA SER A 210 23.37 14.56 -2.67
C SER A 210 23.64 14.89 -1.23
N ASN A 211 22.80 15.53 -0.43
CA ASN A 211 23.12 15.77 0.99
C ASN A 211 22.19 16.62 1.85
N SER A 212 21.00 17.09 1.50
CA SER A 212 20.39 18.07 2.38
C SER A 212 19.02 17.69 2.93
N THR A 213 18.95 17.64 4.26
CA THR A 213 17.68 17.75 5.02
C THR A 213 16.88 18.99 4.61
N HIS A 214 17.52 20.01 4.07
CA HIS A 214 16.89 21.22 3.52
C HIS A 214 16.07 20.91 2.27
N GLU A 215 16.60 20.14 1.32
CA GLU A 215 15.87 19.72 0.12
C GLU A 215 14.62 18.91 0.49
N TRP A 216 14.73 18.01 1.46
CA TRP A 216 13.61 17.21 1.93
C TRP A 216 12.51 18.07 2.59
N ARG A 217 12.87 19.05 3.42
CA ARG A 217 11.92 20.01 4.01
C ARG A 217 11.24 20.87 2.94
N GLY A 218 11.95 21.19 1.87
CA GLY A 218 11.42 21.93 0.72
C GLY A 218 10.23 21.24 0.05
N LEU A 219 10.10 19.92 0.15
CA LEU A 219 8.95 19.19 -0.39
C LEU A 219 7.61 19.70 0.18
N PHE A 220 7.58 20.08 1.44
CA PHE A 220 6.38 20.57 2.13
C PHE A 220 5.96 21.99 1.72
N THR A 221 6.77 22.71 0.94
CA THR A 221 6.37 24.02 0.37
C THR A 221 5.53 23.84 -0.91
N HIS A 222 5.52 22.64 -1.48
CA HIS A 222 4.83 22.38 -2.74
C HIS A 222 3.37 21.96 -2.55
N ARG A 223 2.47 22.67 -3.19
CA ARG A 223 1.02 22.40 -3.18
C ARG A 223 0.68 20.98 -3.62
N SER A 224 1.41 20.44 -4.61
CA SER A 224 1.20 19.06 -5.09
C SER A 224 1.44 18.02 -4.01
N VAL A 225 2.44 18.22 -3.14
CA VAL A 225 2.75 17.31 -2.03
C VAL A 225 1.61 17.30 -1.01
N TRP A 226 1.10 18.47 -0.62
CA TRP A 226 -0.08 18.55 0.26
C TRP A 226 -1.33 17.95 -0.35
N GLY A 227 -1.52 18.14 -1.67
CA GLY A 227 -2.62 17.51 -2.39
C GLY A 227 -2.57 15.98 -2.33
N MET A 228 -1.37 15.41 -2.45
CA MET A 228 -1.15 13.96 -2.32
C MET A 228 -1.37 13.48 -0.89
N ILE A 229 -0.87 14.20 0.14
CA ILE A 229 -1.10 13.87 1.56
C ILE A 229 -2.61 13.83 1.84
N LEU A 230 -3.32 14.90 1.55
CA LEU A 230 -4.74 15.05 1.89
C LEU A 230 -5.64 14.14 1.04
N GLY A 231 -5.34 14.00 -0.26
CA GLY A 231 -6.09 13.12 -1.14
C GLY A 231 -5.94 11.65 -0.76
N TYR A 232 -4.73 11.24 -0.40
CA TYR A 232 -4.45 9.86 0.05
C TYR A 232 -5.03 9.58 1.43
N PHE A 233 -4.98 10.55 2.37
CA PHE A 233 -5.68 10.51 3.64
C PHE A 233 -7.16 10.18 3.44
N CYS A 234 -7.85 10.89 2.55
CA CYS A 234 -9.26 10.69 2.28
C CYS A 234 -9.57 9.29 1.70
N ALA A 235 -8.74 8.79 0.79
CA ALA A 235 -8.93 7.47 0.21
C ALA A 235 -8.69 6.36 1.23
N ILE A 236 -7.61 6.44 2.01
CA ILE A 236 -7.26 5.44 3.02
C ILE A 236 -8.24 5.46 4.22
N TRP A 237 -8.92 6.57 4.48
CA TRP A 237 -10.00 6.63 5.45
C TRP A 237 -11.10 5.59 5.15
N LEU A 238 -11.66 5.63 3.95
CA LEU A 238 -12.71 4.67 3.54
C LEU A 238 -12.16 3.24 3.38
N TRP A 239 -10.91 3.09 2.95
CA TRP A 239 -10.24 1.79 2.87
C TRP A 239 -10.21 1.09 4.24
N ASN A 240 -9.79 1.78 5.30
CA ASN A 240 -9.75 1.21 6.64
C ASN A 240 -11.15 0.98 7.22
N LEU A 241 -12.10 1.84 6.88
CA LEU A 241 -13.49 1.63 7.24
C LEU A 241 -14.01 0.31 6.64
N PHE A 242 -13.77 0.06 5.36
CA PHE A 242 -14.14 -1.20 4.73
C PHE A 242 -13.38 -2.39 5.31
N LEU A 243 -12.07 -2.24 5.57
CA LEU A 243 -11.25 -3.32 6.13
C LEU A 243 -11.80 -3.82 7.48
N VAL A 244 -12.24 -2.91 8.35
CA VAL A 244 -12.69 -3.25 9.70
C VAL A 244 -14.19 -3.55 9.76
N PHE A 245 -15.01 -2.73 9.13
CA PHE A 245 -16.46 -2.76 9.32
C PHE A 245 -17.25 -3.52 8.26
N LEU A 246 -16.68 -3.81 7.08
CA LEU A 246 -17.37 -4.59 6.05
C LEU A 246 -17.82 -5.97 6.55
N PRO A 247 -16.94 -6.78 7.21
CA PRO A 247 -17.36 -8.07 7.75
C PRO A 247 -18.45 -7.93 8.83
N LEU A 248 -18.31 -6.97 9.73
CA LEU A 248 -19.28 -6.74 10.81
C LEU A 248 -20.62 -6.29 10.26
N TYR A 249 -20.63 -5.37 9.30
CA TYR A 249 -21.85 -4.93 8.63
C TYR A 249 -22.60 -6.08 7.96
N LEU A 250 -21.90 -6.99 7.28
CA LEU A 250 -22.52 -8.16 6.64
C LEU A 250 -23.14 -9.11 7.67
N LEU A 251 -22.45 -9.35 8.79
CA LEU A 251 -22.97 -10.20 9.88
C LEU A 251 -24.20 -9.58 10.53
N ASP A 252 -24.13 -8.30 10.91
CA ASP A 252 -25.17 -7.64 11.68
C ASP A 252 -26.43 -7.36 10.83
N ARG A 253 -26.24 -6.99 9.55
CA ARG A 253 -27.35 -6.60 8.67
C ARG A 253 -28.07 -7.79 8.04
N PHE A 254 -27.32 -8.84 7.65
CA PHE A 254 -27.84 -9.95 6.86
C PHE A 254 -27.88 -11.27 7.62
N HIS A 255 -27.41 -11.30 8.87
CA HIS A 255 -27.40 -12.49 9.74
C HIS A 255 -26.82 -13.74 9.05
N ILE A 256 -25.79 -13.57 8.23
CA ILE A 256 -25.13 -14.64 7.48
C ILE A 256 -24.26 -15.48 8.41
N SER A 257 -24.02 -16.73 8.03
CA SER A 257 -23.08 -17.60 8.79
C SER A 257 -21.61 -17.18 8.59
N PHE A 258 -20.74 -17.57 9.53
CA PHE A 258 -19.31 -17.32 9.41
C PHE A 258 -18.66 -17.92 8.15
N VAL A 259 -19.17 -19.06 7.68
CA VAL A 259 -18.72 -19.67 6.42
C VAL A 259 -19.08 -18.80 5.22
N GLN A 260 -20.32 -18.33 5.18
CA GLN A 260 -20.78 -17.40 4.13
C GLN A 260 -20.02 -16.07 4.18
N LEU A 261 -19.71 -15.56 5.39
CA LEU A 261 -18.90 -14.37 5.56
C LEU A 261 -17.54 -14.51 4.91
N GLY A 262 -16.84 -15.64 5.11
CA GLY A 262 -15.53 -15.89 4.51
C GLY A 262 -15.55 -15.75 2.99
N ILE A 263 -16.59 -16.26 2.33
CA ILE A 263 -16.77 -16.16 0.88
C ILE A 263 -17.12 -14.72 0.47
N TYR A 264 -18.16 -14.16 1.09
CA TYR A 264 -18.70 -12.86 0.68
C TYR A 264 -17.73 -11.70 0.96
N ALA A 265 -16.97 -11.76 2.06
CA ALA A 265 -15.99 -10.76 2.38
C ALA A 265 -14.73 -10.81 1.46
N SER A 266 -14.48 -11.95 0.81
CA SER A 266 -13.34 -12.08 -0.13
C SER A 266 -13.61 -11.42 -1.48
N ILE A 267 -14.86 -11.41 -1.93
CA ILE A 267 -15.26 -10.91 -3.27
C ILE A 267 -14.83 -9.45 -3.48
N PRO A 268 -15.08 -8.50 -2.56
CA PRO A 268 -14.63 -7.12 -2.69
C PRO A 268 -13.11 -6.97 -2.86
N TRP A 269 -12.30 -7.77 -2.18
CA TRP A 269 -10.84 -7.70 -2.28
C TRP A 269 -10.33 -8.17 -3.64
N ILE A 270 -10.95 -9.23 -4.21
CA ILE A 270 -10.66 -9.67 -5.58
C ILE A 270 -11.05 -8.57 -6.57
N GLY A 271 -12.23 -7.96 -6.39
CA GLY A 271 -12.67 -6.81 -7.18
C GLY A 271 -11.70 -5.64 -7.09
N GLY A 272 -11.14 -5.38 -5.90
CA GLY A 272 -10.11 -4.38 -5.68
C GLY A 272 -8.85 -4.63 -6.53
N ALA A 273 -8.30 -5.85 -6.48
CA ALA A 273 -7.12 -6.22 -7.26
C ALA A 273 -7.36 -6.06 -8.77
N VAL A 274 -8.51 -6.53 -9.26
CA VAL A 274 -8.88 -6.45 -10.68
C VAL A 274 -9.11 -4.99 -11.11
N GLY A 275 -9.84 -4.21 -10.31
CA GLY A 275 -10.16 -2.81 -10.62
C GLY A 275 -8.92 -1.94 -10.74
N GLU A 276 -7.95 -2.14 -9.87
CA GLU A 276 -6.68 -1.42 -9.89
C GLU A 276 -5.87 -1.69 -11.16
N ILE A 277 -5.75 -2.96 -11.57
CA ILE A 277 -5.05 -3.36 -12.79
C ILE A 277 -5.76 -2.78 -14.03
N ILE A 278 -7.09 -2.87 -14.07
CA ILE A 278 -7.90 -2.32 -15.16
C ILE A 278 -7.68 -0.82 -15.32
N VAL A 279 -7.77 -0.06 -14.23
CA VAL A 279 -7.59 1.41 -14.29
C VAL A 279 -6.15 1.77 -14.66
N GLY A 280 -5.16 1.02 -14.16
CA GLY A 280 -3.77 1.18 -14.60
C GLY A 280 -3.60 0.97 -16.11
N TYR A 281 -4.23 -0.07 -16.68
CA TYR A 281 -4.25 -0.33 -18.11
C TYR A 281 -4.98 0.75 -18.91
N LEU A 282 -6.15 1.20 -18.44
CA LEU A 282 -6.93 2.25 -19.08
C LEU A 282 -6.17 3.57 -19.09
N THR A 283 -5.47 3.90 -18.00
CA THR A 283 -4.58 5.05 -17.90
C THR A 283 -3.51 5.00 -18.99
N LYS A 284 -2.81 3.87 -19.12
CA LYS A 284 -1.81 3.67 -20.16
C LYS A 284 -2.40 3.85 -21.56
N LYS A 285 -3.52 3.20 -21.85
CA LYS A 285 -4.21 3.26 -23.15
C LYS A 285 -4.64 4.69 -23.52
N MET A 286 -5.08 5.48 -22.54
CA MET A 286 -5.46 6.88 -22.73
C MET A 286 -4.25 7.74 -23.12
N VAL A 287 -3.11 7.53 -22.46
CA VAL A 287 -1.86 8.23 -22.78
C VAL A 287 -1.29 7.79 -24.13
N ASP A 288 -1.31 6.49 -24.45
CA ASP A 288 -0.85 5.96 -25.76
C ASP A 288 -1.67 6.50 -26.93
N ARG A 289 -2.94 6.86 -26.71
CA ARG A 289 -3.81 7.50 -27.71
C ARG A 289 -3.66 9.03 -27.79
N GLY A 290 -2.78 9.61 -27.00
CA GLY A 290 -2.59 11.07 -26.95
C GLY A 290 -3.76 11.85 -26.37
N MET A 291 -4.69 11.20 -25.64
CA MET A 291 -5.89 11.85 -25.08
C MET A 291 -5.56 12.70 -23.84
N ALA A 292 -4.49 12.38 -23.12
CA ALA A 292 -4.03 13.12 -21.94
C ALA A 292 -2.54 12.91 -21.68
N THR A 293 -1.95 13.82 -20.90
CA THR A 293 -0.61 13.61 -20.34
C THR A 293 -0.63 12.49 -19.31
N PRO A 294 0.51 11.83 -18.99
CA PRO A 294 0.56 10.80 -17.96
C PRO A 294 0.04 11.25 -16.58
N ILE A 295 0.31 12.49 -16.20
CA ILE A 295 -0.16 13.08 -14.95
C ILE A 295 -1.67 13.33 -15.00
N ASP A 296 -2.17 13.95 -16.07
CA ASP A 296 -3.59 14.26 -16.18
C ASP A 296 -4.47 13.02 -16.30
N ALA A 297 -4.01 11.98 -17.01
CA ALA A 297 -4.72 10.71 -17.11
C ALA A 297 -4.90 10.05 -15.73
N LYS A 298 -3.83 10.03 -14.90
CA LYS A 298 -3.90 9.48 -13.54
C LYS A 298 -4.82 10.31 -12.65
N ARG A 299 -4.71 11.64 -12.69
CA ARG A 299 -5.59 12.53 -11.93
C ARG A 299 -7.06 12.35 -12.31
N MET A 300 -7.37 12.24 -13.61
CA MET A 300 -8.73 12.03 -14.09
C MET A 300 -9.30 10.71 -13.56
N TRP A 301 -8.52 9.62 -13.64
CA TRP A 301 -8.97 8.33 -13.10
C TRP A 301 -9.14 8.35 -11.58
N ILE A 302 -8.26 9.04 -10.83
CA ILE A 302 -8.44 9.24 -9.39
C ILE A 302 -9.78 9.94 -9.11
N VAL A 303 -10.13 10.98 -9.84
CA VAL A 303 -11.40 11.71 -9.66
C VAL A 303 -12.60 10.81 -9.96
N ILE A 304 -12.60 10.10 -11.10
CA ILE A 304 -13.67 9.19 -11.48
C ILE A 304 -13.85 8.11 -10.39
N CYS A 305 -12.74 7.51 -9.97
CA CYS A 305 -12.77 6.46 -8.96
C CYS A 305 -13.16 6.98 -7.57
N ALA A 306 -12.79 8.20 -7.19
CA ALA A 306 -13.20 8.80 -5.92
C ALA A 306 -14.72 9.05 -5.87
N ILE A 307 -15.29 9.53 -6.98
CA ILE A 307 -16.75 9.68 -7.10
C ILE A 307 -17.44 8.31 -7.06
N GLY A 308 -16.89 7.30 -7.77
CA GLY A 308 -17.42 5.93 -7.77
C GLY A 308 -17.36 5.28 -6.39
N ALA A 309 -16.24 5.42 -5.66
CA ALA A 309 -16.08 4.91 -4.31
C ALA A 309 -17.03 5.58 -3.32
N ALA A 310 -17.15 6.92 -3.40
CA ALA A 310 -18.10 7.69 -2.59
C ALA A 310 -19.54 7.26 -2.85
N GLY A 311 -19.95 7.19 -4.12
CA GLY A 311 -21.30 6.77 -4.50
C GLY A 311 -21.62 5.36 -4.05
N SER A 312 -20.69 4.41 -4.21
CA SER A 312 -20.86 3.03 -3.74
C SER A 312 -21.04 2.97 -2.23
N ALA A 313 -20.16 3.66 -1.45
CA ALA A 313 -20.23 3.64 0.01
C ALA A 313 -21.51 4.30 0.54
N VAL A 314 -21.92 5.43 -0.06
CA VAL A 314 -23.14 6.15 0.32
C VAL A 314 -24.40 5.33 -0.01
N ALA A 315 -24.39 4.54 -1.10
CA ALA A 315 -25.55 3.75 -1.52
C ALA A 315 -25.77 2.50 -0.66
N ILE A 316 -24.72 1.90 -0.06
CA ILE A 316 -24.80 0.66 0.71
C ILE A 316 -25.93 0.66 1.76
N PRO A 317 -26.09 1.71 2.62
CA PRO A 317 -27.10 1.71 3.68
C PRO A 317 -28.55 1.69 3.18
N PHE A 318 -28.80 2.05 1.93
CA PHE A 318 -30.12 2.15 1.34
C PHE A 318 -30.57 0.89 0.58
N VAL A 319 -29.79 -0.19 0.68
CA VAL A 319 -30.03 -1.43 -0.04
C VAL A 319 -30.26 -2.58 0.94
N ASP A 320 -31.34 -3.36 0.70
CA ASP A 320 -31.72 -4.51 1.52
C ASP A 320 -31.27 -5.86 0.92
N SER A 321 -30.82 -5.89 -0.32
CA SER A 321 -30.33 -7.11 -0.98
C SER A 321 -28.86 -7.38 -0.67
N LEU A 322 -28.54 -8.55 -0.11
CA LEU A 322 -27.16 -9.00 0.14
C LEU A 322 -26.31 -8.97 -1.15
N GLY A 323 -26.86 -9.46 -2.27
CA GLY A 323 -26.14 -9.50 -3.55
C GLY A 323 -25.78 -8.09 -4.06
N VAL A 324 -26.73 -7.14 -3.97
CA VAL A 324 -26.48 -5.75 -4.38
C VAL A 324 -25.49 -5.09 -3.43
N THR A 325 -25.60 -5.34 -2.13
CA THR A 325 -24.63 -4.84 -1.13
C THR A 325 -23.21 -5.31 -1.41
N ILE A 326 -23.01 -6.61 -1.66
CA ILE A 326 -21.69 -7.17 -2.00
C ILE A 326 -21.18 -6.55 -3.31
N THR A 327 -22.05 -6.34 -4.30
CA THR A 327 -21.71 -5.68 -5.57
C THR A 327 -21.24 -4.25 -5.33
N LEU A 328 -21.97 -3.45 -4.54
CA LEU A 328 -21.57 -2.09 -4.20
C LEU A 328 -20.26 -2.05 -3.41
N MET A 329 -20.06 -2.96 -2.45
CA MET A 329 -18.80 -3.09 -1.72
C MET A 329 -17.63 -3.44 -2.65
N THR A 330 -17.87 -4.35 -3.60
CA THR A 330 -16.89 -4.76 -4.61
C THR A 330 -16.51 -3.60 -5.52
N LEU A 331 -17.48 -2.85 -6.03
CA LEU A 331 -17.24 -1.65 -6.83
C LEU A 331 -16.52 -0.56 -6.01
N GLY A 332 -16.98 -0.32 -4.78
CA GLY A 332 -16.33 0.64 -3.88
C GLY A 332 -14.87 0.32 -3.64
N LEU A 333 -14.55 -0.95 -3.35
CA LEU A 333 -13.18 -1.39 -3.12
C LEU A 333 -12.35 -1.41 -4.42
N ALA A 334 -12.95 -1.73 -5.57
CA ALA A 334 -12.31 -1.63 -6.87
C ALA A 334 -11.90 -0.18 -7.20
N PHE A 335 -12.79 0.77 -6.96
CA PHE A 335 -12.49 2.18 -7.12
C PHE A 335 -11.43 2.68 -6.13
N LEU A 336 -11.50 2.28 -4.86
CA LEU A 336 -10.50 2.66 -3.86
C LEU A 336 -9.11 2.11 -4.20
N ALA A 337 -9.03 0.83 -4.57
CA ALA A 337 -7.77 0.22 -4.99
C ALA A 337 -7.18 0.94 -6.22
N ALA A 338 -8.04 1.29 -7.18
CA ALA A 338 -7.62 2.06 -8.35
C ALA A 338 -7.10 3.47 -8.00
N ILE A 339 -7.71 4.17 -7.01
CA ILE A 339 -7.19 5.43 -6.49
C ILE A 339 -5.79 5.21 -5.90
N ILE A 340 -5.62 4.17 -5.07
CA ILE A 340 -4.36 3.87 -4.39
C ILE A 340 -3.24 3.60 -5.41
N GLY A 341 -3.45 2.71 -6.37
CA GLY A 341 -2.47 2.42 -7.42
C GLY A 341 -2.15 3.62 -8.30
N ALA A 342 -3.17 4.40 -8.71
CA ALA A 342 -2.96 5.62 -9.47
C ALA A 342 -2.20 6.70 -8.66
N ALA A 343 -2.45 6.80 -7.35
CA ALA A 343 -1.77 7.73 -6.46
C ALA A 343 -0.28 7.39 -6.28
N TRP A 344 0.07 6.11 -6.14
CA TRP A 344 1.46 5.65 -6.12
C TRP A 344 2.19 5.99 -7.44
N ALA A 345 1.55 5.72 -8.57
CA ALA A 345 2.11 6.05 -9.87
C ALA A 345 2.23 7.57 -10.09
N LEU A 346 1.25 8.34 -9.60
CA LEU A 346 1.26 9.81 -9.70
C LEU A 346 2.37 10.42 -8.83
N ALA A 347 2.60 9.89 -7.62
CA ALA A 347 3.70 10.30 -6.78
C ALA A 347 5.06 10.09 -7.47
N SER A 348 5.23 8.97 -8.18
CA SER A 348 6.43 8.70 -8.99
C SER A 348 6.63 9.65 -10.17
N ASP A 349 5.55 10.26 -10.70
CA ASP A 349 5.61 11.18 -11.83
C ASP A 349 5.77 12.64 -11.41
N VAL A 350 5.20 13.00 -10.26
CA VAL A 350 5.21 14.37 -9.73
C VAL A 350 6.51 14.65 -8.94
N ALA A 351 7.11 13.65 -8.36
CA ALA A 351 8.33 13.78 -7.57
C ALA A 351 9.55 14.15 -8.43
N PRO A 352 10.51 14.91 -7.87
CA PRO A 352 11.85 15.00 -8.44
C PRO A 352 12.45 13.59 -8.58
N LYS A 353 13.22 13.33 -9.64
CA LYS A 353 13.80 11.99 -9.87
C LYS A 353 14.68 11.51 -8.72
N SER A 354 15.33 12.43 -8.00
CA SER A 354 16.13 12.14 -6.81
C SER A 354 15.29 11.81 -5.58
N MET A 355 14.02 12.26 -5.48
CA MET A 355 13.20 12.24 -4.25
C MET A 355 11.88 11.45 -4.42
N VAL A 356 11.82 10.49 -5.35
CA VAL A 356 10.62 9.71 -5.61
C VAL A 356 10.16 8.94 -4.38
N ALA A 357 11.09 8.31 -3.66
CA ALA A 357 10.75 7.55 -2.45
C ALA A 357 10.29 8.48 -1.32
N SER A 358 10.91 9.65 -1.16
CA SER A 358 10.50 10.65 -0.15
C SER A 358 9.08 11.14 -0.39
N VAL A 359 8.75 11.56 -1.61
CA VAL A 359 7.39 12.04 -1.95
C VAL A 359 6.35 10.93 -1.77
N SER A 360 6.67 9.71 -2.23
CA SER A 360 5.80 8.55 -2.07
C SER A 360 5.57 8.19 -0.60
N ALA A 361 6.62 8.25 0.21
CA ALA A 361 6.57 7.98 1.65
C ALA A 361 5.78 9.06 2.41
N ILE A 362 5.94 10.33 2.06
CA ILE A 362 5.17 11.46 2.62
C ILE A 362 3.67 11.28 2.31
N GLN A 363 3.33 10.92 1.07
CA GLN A 363 1.94 10.59 0.70
C GLN A 363 1.41 9.44 1.56
N ASN A 364 2.18 8.37 1.71
CA ASN A 364 1.77 7.19 2.47
C ASN A 364 1.62 7.47 3.97
N PHE A 365 2.49 8.31 4.54
CA PHE A 365 2.33 8.83 5.90
C PHE A 365 0.96 9.49 6.08
N GLY A 366 0.56 10.39 5.17
CA GLY A 366 -0.76 11.03 5.22
C GLY A 366 -1.91 10.03 5.23
N GLY A 367 -1.84 8.99 4.39
CA GLY A 367 -2.85 7.93 4.34
C GLY A 367 -2.94 7.13 5.63
N TYR A 368 -1.80 6.64 6.15
CA TYR A 368 -1.80 5.85 7.39
C TYR A 368 -2.17 6.67 8.61
N PHE A 369 -1.82 7.95 8.63
CA PHE A 369 -2.28 8.87 9.68
C PHE A 369 -3.81 8.98 9.67
N GLY A 370 -4.43 9.16 8.51
CA GLY A 370 -5.89 9.15 8.38
C GLY A 370 -6.53 7.80 8.70
N GLY A 371 -5.92 6.74 8.18
CA GLY A 371 -6.39 5.37 8.39
C GLY A 371 -6.40 4.93 9.85
N ALA A 372 -5.50 5.46 10.67
CA ALA A 372 -5.44 5.15 12.10
C ALA A 372 -6.67 5.67 12.89
N PHE A 373 -7.28 6.77 12.45
CA PHE A 373 -8.45 7.36 13.11
C PHE A 373 -9.77 6.81 12.58
N SER A 374 -9.83 6.39 11.33
CA SER A 374 -11.07 5.98 10.67
C SER A 374 -11.85 4.89 11.43
N PRO A 375 -11.24 3.77 11.89
CA PRO A 375 -11.98 2.75 12.63
C PRO A 375 -12.48 3.24 13.99
N VAL A 376 -11.72 4.09 14.69
CA VAL A 376 -12.10 4.63 15.99
C VAL A 376 -13.30 5.55 15.84
N VAL A 377 -13.27 6.46 14.87
CA VAL A 377 -14.40 7.38 14.61
C VAL A 377 -15.63 6.62 14.17
N ALA A 378 -15.46 5.64 13.27
CA ALA A 378 -16.57 4.81 12.81
C ALA A 378 -17.16 3.97 13.96
N GLY A 379 -16.33 3.35 14.80
CA GLY A 379 -16.76 2.61 15.99
C GLY A 379 -17.57 3.49 16.93
N PHE A 380 -17.06 4.70 17.23
CA PHE A 380 -17.78 5.67 18.08
C PHE A 380 -19.15 6.05 17.49
N ILE A 381 -19.23 6.26 16.17
CA ILE A 381 -20.51 6.54 15.49
C ILE A 381 -21.46 5.37 15.66
N VAL A 382 -21.01 4.15 15.42
CA VAL A 382 -21.83 2.93 15.53
C VAL A 382 -22.31 2.72 16.98
N ASP A 383 -21.42 2.88 17.96
CA ASP A 383 -21.77 2.75 19.40
C ASP A 383 -22.83 3.78 19.83
N LYS A 384 -22.78 5.00 19.30
CA LYS A 384 -23.73 6.06 19.65
C LYS A 384 -25.06 5.98 18.90
N THR A 385 -25.05 5.49 17.66
CA THR A 385 -26.23 5.52 16.76
C THR A 385 -26.86 4.15 16.57
N GLY A 386 -26.17 3.08 16.96
CA GLY A 386 -26.60 1.70 16.66
C GLY A 386 -26.57 1.36 15.15
N SER A 387 -25.96 2.22 14.32
CA SER A 387 -26.06 2.07 12.86
C SER A 387 -24.73 2.36 12.16
N TYR A 388 -24.39 1.51 11.20
CA TYR A 388 -23.25 1.70 10.30
C TYR A 388 -23.50 2.76 9.20
N SER A 389 -24.77 3.16 8.98
CA SER A 389 -25.13 4.05 7.87
C SER A 389 -24.39 5.36 7.89
N ILE A 390 -24.34 6.03 9.05
CA ILE A 390 -23.63 7.31 9.19
C ILE A 390 -22.13 7.13 8.96
N ALA A 391 -21.54 6.05 9.47
CA ALA A 391 -20.12 5.76 9.27
C ALA A 391 -19.79 5.53 7.78
N LEU A 392 -20.63 4.78 7.05
CA LEU A 392 -20.45 4.52 5.63
C LEU A 392 -20.66 5.78 4.78
N ILE A 393 -21.71 6.56 5.05
CA ILE A 393 -21.99 7.81 4.32
C ILE A 393 -20.88 8.82 4.56
N SER A 394 -20.49 9.07 5.81
CA SER A 394 -19.40 10.02 6.11
C SER A 394 -18.06 9.56 5.53
N GLY A 395 -17.73 8.26 5.62
CA GLY A 395 -16.53 7.70 5.02
C GLY A 395 -16.52 7.83 3.50
N GLY A 396 -17.67 7.61 2.85
CA GLY A 396 -17.83 7.82 1.42
C GLY A 396 -17.63 9.29 1.00
N LEU A 397 -18.22 10.22 1.73
CA LEU A 397 -18.06 11.66 1.47
C LEU A 397 -16.59 12.10 1.67
N ILE A 398 -15.93 11.63 2.72
CA ILE A 398 -14.50 11.88 2.94
C ILE A 398 -13.69 11.34 1.76
N ALA A 399 -13.93 10.09 1.33
CA ALA A 399 -13.24 9.51 0.17
C ALA A 399 -13.49 10.32 -1.12
N GLY A 400 -14.69 10.85 -1.30
CA GLY A 400 -15.02 11.75 -2.40
C GLY A 400 -14.18 13.03 -2.41
N CYS A 401 -13.81 13.57 -1.23
CA CYS A 401 -12.91 14.72 -1.12
C CYS A 401 -11.51 14.45 -1.72
N SER A 402 -11.10 13.18 -1.85
CA SER A 402 -9.86 12.82 -2.56
C SER A 402 -9.84 13.41 -3.97
N ALA A 403 -11.00 13.41 -4.68
CA ALA A 403 -11.12 14.01 -6.01
C ALA A 403 -10.72 15.49 -6.02
N LEU A 404 -11.16 16.26 -5.02
CA LEU A 404 -10.87 17.69 -4.94
C LEU A 404 -9.37 17.94 -4.75
N PHE A 405 -8.74 17.22 -3.81
CA PHE A 405 -7.31 17.40 -3.52
C PHE A 405 -6.44 17.01 -4.72
N TYR A 406 -6.67 15.85 -5.33
CA TYR A 406 -5.90 15.44 -6.50
C TYR A 406 -6.17 16.33 -7.72
N TRP A 407 -7.42 16.76 -7.95
CA TRP A 407 -7.74 17.60 -9.10
C TRP A 407 -7.21 19.02 -8.99
N PHE A 408 -7.38 19.67 -7.85
CA PHE A 408 -7.03 21.06 -7.71
C PHE A 408 -5.60 21.31 -7.24
N MET A 409 -5.01 20.42 -6.45
CA MET A 409 -3.69 20.65 -5.85
C MET A 409 -2.55 19.94 -6.58
N VAL A 410 -2.77 18.74 -7.13
CA VAL A 410 -1.70 17.96 -7.78
C VAL A 410 -1.66 18.29 -9.27
N ARG A 411 -1.05 19.41 -9.65
CA ARG A 411 -1.03 19.87 -11.05
C ARG A 411 0.37 20.00 -11.65
N ARG A 412 1.40 20.12 -10.82
CA ARG A 412 2.77 20.43 -11.27
C ARG A 412 3.74 19.41 -10.72
N VAL A 413 4.72 19.08 -11.55
CA VAL A 413 5.90 18.35 -11.10
C VAL A 413 6.62 19.21 -10.06
N VAL A 414 7.09 18.59 -8.98
CA VAL A 414 7.95 19.24 -8.00
C VAL A 414 9.34 19.39 -8.65
N PRO A 415 9.85 20.62 -8.83
CA PRO A 415 11.13 20.85 -9.51
C PRO A 415 12.28 20.20 -8.72
N GLU A 416 13.30 19.69 -9.44
CA GLU A 416 14.56 19.33 -8.80
C GLU A 416 15.16 20.61 -8.23
N GLN A 417 15.45 20.62 -6.95
CA GLN A 417 16.20 21.70 -6.33
C GLN A 417 17.66 21.54 -6.79
N GLY A 418 18.14 22.51 -7.56
CA GLY A 418 19.54 22.53 -7.97
C GLY A 418 20.44 22.67 -6.74
N PRO A 419 21.74 22.33 -6.84
CA PRO A 419 22.67 22.60 -5.76
C PRO A 419 22.59 24.09 -5.42
N VAL A 420 22.41 24.41 -4.13
CA VAL A 420 22.46 25.78 -3.65
C VAL A 420 23.81 26.34 -4.08
N GLN A 421 23.80 27.23 -5.10
CA GLN A 421 25.01 27.97 -5.46
C GLN A 421 25.34 28.92 -4.31
N GLY A 422 26.39 28.61 -3.58
CA GLY A 422 27.12 29.54 -2.71
C GLY A 422 26.55 29.71 -1.30
N ALA A 423 27.16 29.07 -0.36
CA ALA A 423 27.50 29.66 0.94
C ALA A 423 28.96 29.45 1.21
#